data_244cb9b8ee5c7c1d9bb7e500094f7520
#
_entry.id   244cb9b8ee5c7c1d9bb7e500094f7520
#
_cell.length_a   1.000
_cell.length_b   1.000
_cell.length_c   1.000
_cell.angle_alpha   90.00
_cell.angle_beta   90.00
_cell.angle_gamma   90.00
#
_symmetry.space_group_name_H-M   'P 1'
#
loop_
_entity.id
_entity.type
_entity.pdbx_description
1 polymer ?
#
loop_
_entity_poly.entity_id
_entity_poly.type
_entity_poly.pdbx_seq_one_letter_code
_entity_poly.pdbx_strand_id
1 'polypeptide(L)'
;MMEGKKERLDRVLVLNCAGSRKQVGQLIRSGQVTVNDLVVRRPEQKVDPDCDRICVKGTQLPMGRYLYIMMNKPEGVLSASRDPKAMTVVDLLPEQWQRPGMFPAGRLDKDTTGFLVLTDDGAFAHRMLAPRSHVDKVYEAQLDKPVTREDQEKFAKGMDLGDFITLPAEMEPI
;
A
#
# COMPACT_ATOMS: atom_id res chain seq x y z
N MET A 1 -5.16 -24.37 11.46
CA MET A 1 -4.00 -23.62 10.97
C MET A 1 -4.07 -23.65 9.44
N MET A 2 -4.26 -22.51 8.79
CA MET A 2 -4.17 -22.45 7.33
C MET A 2 -2.72 -22.66 6.94
N GLU A 3 -2.40 -23.72 6.19
CA GLU A 3 -1.07 -23.87 5.59
C GLU A 3 -0.83 -22.66 4.67
N GLY A 4 0.13 -21.81 5.05
CA GLY A 4 0.54 -20.67 4.25
C GLY A 4 1.03 -21.15 2.87
N LYS A 5 0.66 -20.44 1.82
CA LYS A 5 1.06 -20.79 0.45
C LYS A 5 2.57 -20.58 0.30
N LYS A 6 3.32 -21.68 0.29
CA LYS A 6 4.79 -21.67 0.14
C LYS A 6 5.20 -21.12 -1.22
N GLU A 7 6.14 -20.18 -1.21
CA GLU A 7 6.70 -19.54 -2.40
C GLU A 7 8.19 -19.86 -2.58
N ARG A 8 8.75 -19.58 -3.75
CA ARG A 8 10.18 -19.76 -4.00
C ARG A 8 10.97 -18.67 -3.27
N LEU A 9 12.06 -19.05 -2.61
CA LEU A 9 12.92 -18.14 -1.85
C LEU A 9 13.47 -16.98 -2.71
N ASP A 10 13.92 -17.30 -3.95
CA ASP A 10 14.41 -16.27 -4.87
C ASP A 10 13.34 -15.23 -5.22
N ARG A 11 12.09 -15.65 -5.41
CA ARG A 11 10.96 -14.76 -5.65
C ARG A 11 10.64 -13.89 -4.43
N VAL A 12 10.57 -14.52 -3.26
CA VAL A 12 10.30 -13.81 -2.00
C VAL A 12 11.35 -12.73 -1.76
N LEU A 13 12.65 -13.04 -1.95
CA LEU A 13 13.72 -12.07 -1.77
C LEU A 13 13.69 -10.93 -2.78
N VAL A 14 13.36 -11.21 -4.06
CA VAL A 14 13.20 -10.15 -5.07
C VAL A 14 12.04 -9.23 -4.72
N LEU A 15 10.91 -9.77 -4.30
CA LEU A 15 9.74 -8.97 -3.90
C LEU A 15 10.02 -8.12 -2.65
N ASN A 16 10.87 -8.59 -1.76
CA ASN A 16 11.28 -7.84 -0.57
C ASN A 16 12.55 -6.98 -0.80
N CYS A 17 12.79 -6.60 -2.06
CA CYS A 17 13.85 -5.66 -2.46
C CYS A 17 15.28 -6.07 -2.06
N ALA A 18 15.55 -7.38 -1.91
CA ALA A 18 16.90 -7.89 -1.64
C ALA A 18 17.84 -7.80 -2.85
N GLY A 19 17.37 -7.27 -3.97
CA GLY A 19 18.10 -7.06 -5.21
C GLY A 19 17.44 -7.71 -6.44
N SER A 20 18.10 -7.58 -7.60
CA SER A 20 17.66 -8.20 -8.84
C SER A 20 17.69 -9.74 -8.74
N ARG A 21 16.96 -10.44 -9.61
CA ARG A 21 16.94 -11.92 -9.67
C ARG A 21 18.35 -12.53 -9.74
N LYS A 22 19.26 -11.90 -10.50
CA LYS A 22 20.65 -12.34 -10.64
C LYS A 22 21.43 -12.19 -9.33
N GLN A 23 21.32 -11.04 -8.69
CA GLN A 23 21.95 -10.75 -7.38
C GLN A 23 21.41 -11.66 -6.29
N VAL A 24 20.10 -11.80 -6.17
CA VAL A 24 19.45 -12.69 -5.20
C VAL A 24 19.89 -14.15 -5.41
N GLY A 25 19.91 -14.63 -6.65
CA GLY A 25 20.42 -15.98 -6.95
C GLY A 25 21.88 -16.17 -6.54
N GLN A 26 22.72 -15.15 -6.66
CA GLN A 26 24.12 -15.18 -6.23
C GLN A 26 24.23 -15.20 -4.69
N LEU A 27 23.47 -14.36 -3.99
CA LEU A 27 23.41 -14.33 -2.51
C LEU A 27 23.01 -15.67 -1.93
N ILE A 28 21.98 -16.32 -2.51
CA ILE A 28 21.54 -17.64 -2.03
C ILE A 28 22.61 -18.70 -2.27
N ARG A 29 23.19 -18.81 -3.49
CA ARG A 29 24.19 -19.82 -3.80
C ARG A 29 25.49 -19.64 -3.00
N SER A 30 25.87 -18.42 -2.69
CA SER A 30 27.04 -18.12 -1.85
C SER A 30 26.83 -18.40 -0.34
N GLY A 31 25.61 -18.78 0.06
CA GLY A 31 25.27 -19.10 1.45
C GLY A 31 25.11 -17.87 2.35
N GLN A 32 24.82 -16.69 1.77
CA GLN A 32 24.58 -15.46 2.50
C GLN A 32 23.10 -15.30 2.91
N VAL A 33 22.30 -16.33 2.71
CA VAL A 33 20.87 -16.35 3.07
C VAL A 33 20.60 -17.49 4.04
N THR A 34 19.90 -17.18 5.13
CA THR A 34 19.41 -18.18 6.08
C THR A 34 17.89 -18.15 6.13
N VAL A 35 17.29 -19.31 6.35
CA VAL A 35 15.86 -19.49 6.63
C VAL A 35 15.75 -20.26 7.93
N ASN A 36 15.13 -19.69 8.93
CA ASN A 36 15.05 -20.24 10.28
C ASN A 36 16.41 -20.66 10.82
N ASP A 37 17.41 -19.77 10.68
CA ASP A 37 18.81 -19.93 11.05
C ASP A 37 19.63 -20.95 10.26
N LEU A 38 19.01 -21.66 9.31
CA LEU A 38 19.70 -22.63 8.46
C LEU A 38 20.14 -21.98 7.15
N VAL A 39 21.41 -22.17 6.78
CA VAL A 39 21.94 -21.65 5.50
C VAL A 39 21.27 -22.36 4.34
N VAL A 40 20.70 -21.56 3.42
CA VAL A 40 20.08 -22.04 2.19
C VAL A 40 20.93 -21.68 0.98
N ARG A 41 21.12 -22.66 0.06
CA ARG A 41 21.87 -22.47 -1.18
C ARG A 41 21.06 -22.73 -2.45
N ARG A 42 19.78 -23.09 -2.32
CA ARG A 42 18.86 -23.40 -3.43
C ARG A 42 17.87 -22.27 -3.62
N PRO A 43 17.96 -21.50 -4.72
CA PRO A 43 17.03 -20.38 -4.99
C PRO A 43 15.56 -20.81 -5.08
N GLU A 44 15.31 -22.04 -5.55
CA GLU A 44 13.99 -22.62 -5.71
C GLU A 44 13.38 -23.19 -4.42
N GLN A 45 14.12 -23.20 -3.30
CA GLN A 45 13.58 -23.68 -2.02
C GLN A 45 12.28 -22.97 -1.68
N LYS A 46 11.31 -23.76 -1.20
CA LYS A 46 10.02 -23.25 -0.78
C LYS A 46 10.09 -22.72 0.65
N VAL A 47 9.59 -21.51 0.84
CA VAL A 47 9.51 -20.82 2.12
C VAL A 47 8.10 -20.25 2.31
N ASP A 48 7.70 -20.07 3.54
CA ASP A 48 6.48 -19.33 3.89
C ASP A 48 6.86 -17.92 4.30
N PRO A 49 6.57 -16.90 3.47
CA PRO A 49 6.97 -15.52 3.76
C PRO A 49 6.29 -14.93 5.00
N ASP A 50 5.20 -15.53 5.47
CA ASP A 50 4.44 -15.04 6.62
C ASP A 50 4.92 -15.69 7.94
N CYS A 51 5.65 -16.81 7.87
CA CYS A 51 6.07 -17.58 9.05
C CYS A 51 7.58 -17.76 9.15
N ASP A 52 8.30 -17.90 8.01
CA ASP A 52 9.73 -18.20 8.02
C ASP A 52 10.56 -16.94 8.29
N ARG A 53 11.52 -17.05 9.20
CA ARG A 53 12.50 -15.99 9.45
C ARG A 53 13.61 -16.07 8.41
N ILE A 54 13.68 -15.08 7.53
CA ILE A 54 14.66 -15.02 6.44
C ILE A 54 15.64 -13.89 6.71
N CYS A 55 16.95 -14.21 6.71
CA CYS A 55 18.00 -13.22 6.85
C CYS A 55 18.90 -13.22 5.61
N VAL A 56 19.36 -12.04 5.22
CA VAL A 56 20.35 -11.84 4.16
C VAL A 56 21.57 -11.15 4.77
N LYS A 57 22.74 -11.74 4.64
CA LYS A 57 24.00 -11.24 5.25
C LYS A 57 23.86 -10.98 6.76
N GLY A 58 23.12 -11.83 7.46
CA GLY A 58 22.86 -11.70 8.90
C GLY A 58 21.79 -10.67 9.29
N THR A 59 21.26 -9.90 8.35
CA THR A 59 20.19 -8.94 8.61
C THR A 59 18.85 -9.59 8.27
N GLN A 60 17.94 -9.60 9.24
CA GLN A 60 16.56 -10.06 9.02
C GLN A 60 15.83 -9.05 8.11
N LEU A 61 15.27 -9.54 7.02
CA LEU A 61 14.42 -8.72 6.17
C LEU A 61 13.00 -8.68 6.75
N PRO A 62 12.32 -7.52 6.68
CA PRO A 62 10.91 -7.43 6.99
C PRO A 62 10.15 -8.24 5.92
N MET A 63 9.81 -9.48 6.27
CA MET A 63 9.13 -10.41 5.39
C MET A 63 7.63 -10.28 5.54
N GLY A 64 6.93 -10.52 4.46
CA GLY A 64 5.48 -10.59 4.37
C GLY A 64 5.10 -10.75 2.90
N ARG A 65 4.03 -11.51 2.67
CA ARG A 65 3.48 -11.68 1.31
C ARG A 65 3.14 -10.34 0.70
N TYR A 66 2.59 -9.46 1.50
CA TYR A 66 2.18 -8.12 1.12
C TYR A 66 2.81 -7.08 2.04
N LEU A 67 2.97 -5.88 1.53
CA LEU A 67 3.41 -4.72 2.30
C LEU A 67 2.24 -3.75 2.44
N TYR A 68 2.07 -3.22 3.66
CA TYR A 68 1.07 -2.21 3.96
C TYR A 68 1.78 -1.03 4.61
N ILE A 69 1.68 0.13 4.00
CA ILE A 69 2.32 1.35 4.46
C ILE A 69 1.26 2.41 4.69
N MET A 70 1.21 2.95 5.89
CA MET A 70 0.44 4.15 6.18
C MET A 70 1.30 5.37 5.87
N MET A 71 0.79 6.27 5.06
CA MET A 71 1.43 7.52 4.68
C MET A 71 0.54 8.70 5.05
N ASN A 72 1.13 9.73 5.62
CA ASN A 72 0.55 11.07 5.58
C ASN A 72 0.96 11.68 4.24
N LYS A 73 0.07 11.62 3.23
CA LYS A 73 0.37 12.13 1.90
C LYS A 73 0.64 13.64 1.96
N PRO A 74 1.78 14.11 1.48
CA PRO A 74 2.04 15.53 1.38
C PRO A 74 1.27 16.16 0.21
N GLU A 75 1.11 17.47 0.24
CA GLU A 75 0.63 18.26 -0.89
C GLU A 75 1.58 18.17 -2.10
N GLY A 76 1.05 18.36 -3.29
CA GLY A 76 1.84 18.42 -4.53
C GLY A 76 2.19 17.08 -5.16
N VAL A 77 1.81 15.96 -4.55
CA VAL A 77 2.15 14.59 -4.98
C VAL A 77 0.92 13.83 -5.46
N LEU A 78 1.06 13.06 -6.54
CA LEU A 78 -0.03 12.28 -7.12
C LEU A 78 -0.27 10.97 -6.37
N SER A 79 -1.53 10.63 -6.11
CA SER A 79 -1.96 9.30 -5.65
C SER A 79 -1.97 8.30 -6.81
N ALA A 80 -0.78 7.95 -7.31
CA ALA A 80 -0.58 7.03 -8.43
C ALA A 80 0.60 6.10 -8.16
N SER A 81 0.66 4.98 -8.88
CA SER A 81 1.81 4.05 -8.83
C SER A 81 2.99 4.57 -9.62
N ARG A 82 2.73 5.29 -10.71
CA ARG A 82 3.74 5.90 -11.61
C ARG A 82 3.12 7.05 -12.37
N ASP A 83 3.91 8.06 -12.64
CA ASP A 83 3.59 9.13 -13.56
C ASP A 83 4.87 9.60 -14.27
N PRO A 84 4.86 9.87 -15.59
CA PRO A 84 6.06 10.27 -16.34
C PRO A 84 6.46 11.72 -16.11
N LYS A 85 5.60 12.56 -15.53
CA LYS A 85 5.79 14.01 -15.42
C LYS A 85 5.74 14.54 -14.00
N ALA A 86 5.15 13.80 -13.08
CA ALA A 86 4.93 14.27 -11.72
C ALA A 86 5.32 13.20 -10.69
N MET A 87 5.80 13.63 -9.55
CA MET A 87 6.11 12.78 -8.41
C MET A 87 4.86 12.09 -7.88
N THR A 88 4.97 10.81 -7.61
CA THR A 88 3.88 10.00 -7.06
C THR A 88 4.14 9.60 -5.60
N VAL A 89 3.11 9.16 -4.92
CA VAL A 89 3.23 8.66 -3.53
C VAL A 89 4.16 7.46 -3.42
N VAL A 90 4.31 6.65 -4.48
CA VAL A 90 5.25 5.52 -4.49
C VAL A 90 6.69 5.99 -4.60
N ASP A 91 6.96 7.09 -5.32
CA ASP A 91 8.30 7.65 -5.45
C ASP A 91 8.84 8.21 -4.12
N LEU A 92 7.97 8.55 -3.17
CA LEU A 92 8.35 9.00 -1.83
C LEU A 92 8.80 7.88 -0.90
N LEU A 93 8.52 6.63 -1.26
CA LEU A 93 8.90 5.50 -0.42
C LEU A 93 10.41 5.28 -0.45
N PRO A 94 11.04 4.91 0.67
CA PRO A 94 12.39 4.38 0.68
C PRO A 94 12.56 3.23 -0.31
N GLU A 95 13.72 3.10 -0.97
CA GLU A 95 13.99 2.11 -2.01
C GLU A 95 13.64 0.68 -1.57
N GLN A 96 13.92 0.33 -0.31
CA GLN A 96 13.60 -0.98 0.26
C GLN A 96 12.09 -1.27 0.38
N TRP A 97 11.23 -0.26 0.23
CA TRP A 97 9.77 -0.39 0.28
C TRP A 97 9.10 -0.21 -1.09
N GLN A 98 9.87 0.16 -2.10
CA GLN A 98 9.37 0.28 -3.49
C GLN A 98 9.26 -1.10 -4.16
N ARG A 99 8.35 -1.93 -3.67
CA ARG A 99 8.11 -3.26 -4.24
C ARG A 99 7.45 -3.18 -5.62
N PRO A 100 7.74 -4.14 -6.52
CA PRO A 100 6.97 -4.29 -7.75
C PRO A 100 5.48 -4.48 -7.46
N GLY A 101 4.64 -3.69 -8.10
CA GLY A 101 3.19 -3.76 -7.90
C GLY A 101 2.64 -2.92 -6.75
N MET A 102 3.48 -2.09 -6.10
CA MET A 102 3.02 -1.13 -5.09
C MET A 102 2.10 -0.08 -5.69
N PHE A 103 1.00 0.21 -5.02
CA PHE A 103 0.04 1.22 -5.43
C PHE A 103 -0.71 1.81 -4.23
N PRO A 104 -1.27 3.03 -4.34
CA PRO A 104 -2.11 3.60 -3.30
C PRO A 104 -3.50 2.94 -3.30
N ALA A 105 -3.94 2.46 -2.14
CA ALA A 105 -5.28 1.94 -1.91
C ALA A 105 -6.24 3.10 -1.61
N GLY A 106 -6.69 3.75 -2.64
CA GLY A 106 -7.47 4.98 -2.64
C GLY A 106 -6.71 6.14 -3.26
N ARG A 107 -7.38 7.27 -3.37
CA ARG A 107 -6.81 8.47 -3.97
C ARG A 107 -7.20 9.69 -3.17
N LEU A 108 -6.23 10.54 -2.92
CA LEU A 108 -6.39 11.94 -2.53
C LEU A 108 -5.92 12.80 -3.70
N ASP A 109 -6.53 13.94 -3.90
CA ASP A 109 -6.13 14.87 -4.94
C ASP A 109 -4.72 15.39 -4.69
N LYS A 110 -4.11 16.01 -5.69
CA LYS A 110 -2.72 16.45 -5.64
C LYS A 110 -2.46 17.42 -4.50
N ASP A 111 -3.40 18.31 -4.25
CA ASP A 111 -3.42 19.36 -3.23
C ASP A 111 -4.00 18.92 -1.88
N THR A 112 -4.58 17.72 -1.82
CA THR A 112 -5.11 17.13 -0.59
C THR A 112 -4.01 16.42 0.17
N THR A 113 -3.90 16.69 1.47
CA THR A 113 -2.98 16.00 2.40
C THR A 113 -3.73 14.99 3.25
N GLY A 114 -3.02 14.03 3.87
CA GLY A 114 -3.61 13.16 4.89
C GLY A 114 -3.37 11.69 4.68
N PHE A 115 -4.18 10.90 5.36
CA PHE A 115 -4.02 9.43 5.44
C PHE A 115 -4.23 8.74 4.10
N LEU A 116 -3.22 7.98 3.70
CA LEU A 116 -3.25 7.15 2.51
C LEU A 116 -2.57 5.81 2.81
N VAL A 117 -3.16 4.71 2.36
CA VAL A 117 -2.53 3.39 2.44
C VAL A 117 -1.89 3.04 1.10
N LEU A 118 -0.62 2.61 1.13
CA LEU A 118 0.04 2.02 -0.03
C LEU A 118 0.23 0.53 0.22
N THR A 119 0.01 -0.29 -0.80
CA THR A 119 0.13 -1.74 -0.69
C THR A 119 0.38 -2.39 -2.05
N ASP A 120 0.86 -3.62 -2.04
CA ASP A 120 0.92 -4.54 -3.18
C ASP A 120 -0.18 -5.63 -3.11
N ASP A 121 -1.12 -5.52 -2.13
CA ASP A 121 -2.28 -6.42 -1.97
C ASP A 121 -3.53 -5.85 -2.66
N GLY A 122 -3.76 -6.25 -3.91
CA GLY A 122 -4.95 -5.85 -4.65
C GLY A 122 -6.27 -6.35 -4.04
N ALA A 123 -6.26 -7.51 -3.38
CA ALA A 123 -7.47 -8.05 -2.75
C ALA A 123 -7.87 -7.24 -1.50
N PHE A 124 -6.89 -6.84 -0.70
CA PHE A 124 -7.12 -5.93 0.43
C PHE A 124 -7.66 -4.57 -0.04
N ALA A 125 -6.98 -3.95 -1.01
CA ALA A 125 -7.40 -2.65 -1.54
C ALA A 125 -8.81 -2.71 -2.12
N HIS A 126 -9.13 -3.76 -2.88
CA HIS A 126 -10.48 -3.96 -3.41
C HIS A 126 -11.53 -4.05 -2.29
N ARG A 127 -11.27 -4.83 -1.22
CA ARG A 127 -12.20 -4.92 -0.08
C ARG A 127 -12.37 -3.57 0.62
N MET A 128 -11.28 -2.82 0.80
CA MET A 128 -11.30 -1.53 1.48
C MET A 128 -12.02 -0.44 0.66
N LEU A 129 -11.90 -0.49 -0.67
CA LEU A 129 -12.43 0.54 -1.57
C LEU A 129 -13.81 0.23 -2.13
N ALA A 130 -14.24 -1.03 -2.05
CA ALA A 130 -15.54 -1.45 -2.61
C ALA A 130 -16.69 -0.70 -1.93
N PRO A 131 -17.63 -0.11 -2.67
CA PRO A 131 -18.77 0.63 -2.09
C PRO A 131 -19.58 -0.19 -1.09
N ARG A 132 -19.64 -1.51 -1.28
CA ARG A 132 -20.36 -2.44 -0.40
C ARG A 132 -19.66 -2.68 0.95
N SER A 133 -18.41 -2.29 1.09
CA SER A 133 -17.64 -2.50 2.33
C SER A 133 -17.92 -1.45 3.39
N HIS A 134 -18.62 -0.36 3.05
CA HIS A 134 -18.99 0.73 3.96
C HIS A 134 -17.83 1.21 4.84
N VAL A 135 -16.62 1.33 4.25
CA VAL A 135 -15.48 1.92 4.96
C VAL A 135 -15.59 3.43 4.84
N ASP A 136 -15.96 4.06 5.93
CA ASP A 136 -16.10 5.51 6.00
C ASP A 136 -14.78 6.22 5.74
N LYS A 137 -14.87 7.39 5.12
CA LYS A 137 -13.75 8.30 4.88
C LYS A 137 -14.09 9.65 5.46
N VAL A 138 -13.26 10.12 6.38
CA VAL A 138 -13.43 11.42 7.02
C VAL A 138 -12.48 12.41 6.40
N TYR A 139 -12.98 13.58 6.04
CA TYR A 139 -12.23 14.67 5.47
C TYR A 139 -12.49 15.94 6.29
N GLU A 140 -11.43 16.68 6.57
CA GLU A 140 -11.53 18.03 7.07
C GLU A 140 -11.31 18.99 5.89
N ALA A 141 -12.21 19.96 5.72
CA ALA A 141 -12.11 20.95 4.66
C ALA A 141 -12.27 22.36 5.24
N GLN A 142 -11.34 23.24 4.90
CA GLN A 142 -11.48 24.65 5.19
C GLN A 142 -12.33 25.31 4.10
N LEU A 143 -13.42 25.94 4.52
CA LEU A 143 -14.37 26.59 3.63
C LEU A 143 -14.25 28.12 3.74
N ASP A 144 -14.61 28.84 2.69
CA ASP A 144 -14.64 30.30 2.64
C ASP A 144 -15.90 30.88 3.30
N LYS A 145 -16.90 30.04 3.58
CA LYS A 145 -18.15 30.43 4.25
C LYS A 145 -18.55 29.39 5.31
N PRO A 146 -19.21 29.81 6.41
CA PRO A 146 -19.74 28.90 7.40
C PRO A 146 -20.76 27.94 6.78
N VAL A 147 -20.72 26.70 7.23
CA VAL A 147 -21.72 25.66 6.86
C VAL A 147 -23.06 26.03 7.47
N THR A 148 -24.11 26.03 6.65
CA THR A 148 -25.48 26.25 7.09
C THR A 148 -26.19 24.92 7.37
N ARG A 149 -27.32 24.97 8.09
CA ARG A 149 -28.17 23.82 8.30
C ARG A 149 -28.73 23.26 6.98
N GLU A 150 -29.01 24.15 6.03
CA GLU A 150 -29.47 23.75 4.70
C GLU A 150 -28.40 22.95 3.94
N ASP A 151 -27.11 23.34 4.08
CA ASP A 151 -26.01 22.59 3.46
C ASP A 151 -25.88 21.18 4.06
N GLN A 152 -26.00 21.05 5.39
CA GLN A 152 -25.99 19.75 6.06
C GLN A 152 -27.16 18.85 5.59
N GLU A 153 -28.38 19.41 5.44
CA GLU A 153 -29.55 18.69 4.95
C GLU A 153 -29.38 18.23 3.49
N LYS A 154 -28.74 19.05 2.65
CA LYS A 154 -28.41 18.67 1.26
C LYS A 154 -27.37 17.55 1.22
N PHE A 155 -26.31 17.64 2.02
CA PHE A 155 -25.29 16.58 2.12
C PHE A 155 -25.90 15.24 2.55
N ALA A 156 -26.79 15.27 3.55
CA ALA A 156 -27.45 14.09 4.07
C ALA A 156 -28.40 13.41 3.05
N LYS A 157 -28.87 14.14 2.05
CA LYS A 157 -29.75 13.61 0.98
C LYS A 157 -28.99 13.24 -0.29
N GLY A 158 -27.77 13.70 -0.43
CA GLY A 158 -27.01 13.71 -1.67
C GLY A 158 -27.18 15.01 -2.45
N MET A 159 -26.08 15.51 -2.99
CA MET A 159 -26.02 16.76 -3.74
C MET A 159 -26.05 16.50 -5.24
N ASP A 160 -26.87 17.28 -5.94
CA ASP A 160 -26.85 17.33 -7.40
C ASP A 160 -25.69 18.22 -7.87
N LEU A 161 -24.70 17.63 -8.56
CA LEU A 161 -23.55 18.32 -9.14
C LEU A 161 -23.72 18.58 -10.65
N GLY A 162 -24.94 18.36 -11.18
CA GLY A 162 -25.28 18.53 -12.59
C GLY A 162 -25.07 17.25 -13.40
N ASP A 163 -23.89 16.65 -13.35
CA ASP A 163 -23.56 15.43 -14.08
C ASP A 163 -24.00 14.16 -13.32
N PHE A 164 -24.08 14.23 -12.00
CA PHE A 164 -24.53 13.12 -11.14
C PHE A 164 -24.97 13.62 -9.77
N ILE A 165 -25.73 12.78 -9.07
CA ILE A 165 -26.11 12.99 -7.67
C ILE A 165 -25.14 12.22 -6.78
N THR A 166 -24.56 12.87 -5.77
CA THR A 166 -23.65 12.21 -4.80
C THR A 166 -24.45 11.24 -3.92
N LEU A 167 -23.74 10.27 -3.35
CA LEU A 167 -24.30 9.49 -2.26
C LEU A 167 -24.49 10.40 -1.02
N PRO A 168 -25.44 10.07 -0.12
CA PRO A 168 -25.57 10.71 1.17
C PRO A 168 -24.28 10.71 1.96
N ALA A 169 -23.96 11.82 2.61
CA ALA A 169 -22.80 11.98 3.46
C ALA A 169 -23.15 12.85 4.67
N GLU A 170 -22.39 12.68 5.76
CA GLU A 170 -22.50 13.53 6.95
C GLU A 170 -21.56 14.71 6.84
N MET A 171 -21.99 15.86 7.32
CA MET A 171 -21.20 17.09 7.39
C MET A 171 -21.40 17.73 8.77
N GLU A 172 -20.30 17.94 9.49
CA GLU A 172 -20.29 18.60 10.79
C GLU A 172 -19.32 19.78 10.79
N PRO A 173 -19.75 20.98 11.21
CA PRO A 173 -18.83 22.09 11.45
C PRO A 173 -18.00 21.81 12.72
N ILE A 174 -16.69 22.06 12.67
CA ILE A 174 -15.73 21.90 13.76
C ILE A 174 -15.20 23.27 14.21
#